data_7e698bb9fb70c9e224d334e0240e9398
#
_entry.id   7e698bb9fb70c9e224d334e0240e9398
#
_cell.length_a   1.000
_cell.length_b   1.000
_cell.length_c   1.000
_cell.angle_alpha   90.00
_cell.angle_beta   90.00
_cell.angle_gamma   90.00
#
_symmetry.space_group_name_H-M   'P 1'
#
loop_
_entity.id
_entity.type
_entity.pdbx_description
1 polymer ?
#
loop_
_entity_poly.entity_id
_entity_poly.type
_entity_poly.pdbx_seq_one_letter_code
_entity_poly.pdbx_strand_id
1 'polypeptide(L)'
;MTSAPPASATGATRTVAVRVPATSANLGPGFDTLGLALSVYDELEVTALHEPGLQIEVQGAGSEDVPRDASHLVVRAMAYAYEAFGRRLPGLHLRATNVIPHGRGLGSSGAAVVSGLLAAKGLLAGDVEIGGADLLRLATELEGHPDNVAPALFGGLTIAWMSEDGPQHKKLLVHRGVSPLVFVPDFQVSTSLARSLQPLQVPREDAVFNVSRSALLIAAMMQSPELLLAATEDKLHQDYRAGAMPPTIELVRMLRERGFAAVVSGAGPSVLVLADGPGRRVEAAAIVDSVSDTPWEAHMLAVDVKGGTVRDITEGST
;
A
#
# COMPACT_ATOMS: atom_id res chain seq x y z
N MET A 1 27.26 34.05 -39.40
CA MET A 1 27.63 33.47 -38.10
C MET A 1 26.86 34.24 -37.02
N THR A 2 25.68 33.79 -36.70
CA THR A 2 24.85 34.32 -35.61
C THR A 2 24.85 33.29 -34.52
N SER A 3 25.58 33.61 -33.44
CA SER A 3 25.62 32.79 -32.22
C SER A 3 24.25 32.85 -31.55
N ALA A 4 23.65 31.69 -31.33
CA ALA A 4 22.48 31.57 -30.47
C ALA A 4 22.86 31.98 -29.03
N PRO A 5 21.99 32.69 -28.31
CA PRO A 5 22.25 33.02 -26.92
C PRO A 5 22.24 31.76 -26.06
N PRO A 6 23.09 31.69 -25.04
CA PRO A 6 23.04 30.58 -24.09
C PRO A 6 21.70 30.64 -23.31
N ALA A 7 21.02 29.51 -23.27
CA ALA A 7 19.84 29.37 -22.43
C ALA A 7 20.23 29.64 -20.98
N SER A 8 19.70 30.70 -20.41
CA SER A 8 19.85 31.03 -18.99
C SER A 8 19.03 30.02 -18.15
N ALA A 9 19.70 28.97 -17.69
CA ALA A 9 19.13 28.04 -16.71
C ALA A 9 19.30 28.65 -15.30
N THR A 10 18.52 29.66 -15.00
CA THR A 10 18.19 30.04 -13.60
C THR A 10 16.79 29.53 -13.24
N GLY A 11 16.56 28.24 -13.39
CA GLY A 11 15.36 27.59 -12.89
C GLY A 11 15.53 27.35 -11.39
N ALA A 12 14.60 27.84 -10.57
CA ALA A 12 14.53 27.46 -9.15
C ALA A 12 14.53 25.94 -9.02
N THR A 13 15.24 25.42 -8.03
CA THR A 13 15.21 23.98 -7.69
C THR A 13 13.79 23.60 -7.33
N ARG A 14 13.20 22.66 -8.06
CA ARG A 14 11.81 22.22 -7.80
C ARG A 14 11.76 21.27 -6.61
N THR A 15 10.84 21.52 -5.71
CA THR A 15 10.61 20.65 -4.53
C THR A 15 9.17 20.21 -4.51
N VAL A 16 8.95 18.92 -4.28
CA VAL A 16 7.61 18.33 -4.17
C VAL A 16 7.45 17.60 -2.84
N ALA A 17 6.24 17.70 -2.27
CA ALA A 17 5.82 16.92 -1.13
C ALA A 17 4.83 15.85 -1.56
N VAL A 18 5.07 14.61 -1.13
CA VAL A 18 4.27 13.42 -1.44
C VAL A 18 3.77 12.83 -0.13
N ARG A 19 2.53 12.35 -0.13
CA ARG A 19 1.94 11.61 0.99
C ARG A 19 1.20 10.40 0.44
N VAL A 20 1.51 9.20 0.95
CA VAL A 20 0.95 7.94 0.46
C VAL A 20 0.40 7.12 1.64
N PRO A 21 -0.84 6.59 1.55
CA PRO A 21 -1.44 5.78 2.59
C PRO A 21 -0.87 4.37 2.66
N ALA A 22 -0.92 3.77 3.85
CA ALA A 22 -0.80 2.33 4.04
C ALA A 22 -1.93 1.59 3.31
N THR A 23 -1.72 0.33 3.00
CA THR A 23 -2.71 -0.51 2.35
C THR A 23 -2.78 -1.90 2.98
N SER A 24 -3.98 -2.48 2.98
CA SER A 24 -4.18 -3.90 3.26
C SER A 24 -4.71 -4.56 1.99
N ALA A 25 -3.96 -5.52 1.46
CA ALA A 25 -4.36 -6.30 0.30
C ALA A 25 -5.07 -7.59 0.70
N ASN A 26 -5.67 -8.25 -0.26
CA ASN A 26 -6.38 -9.53 -0.17
C ASN A 26 -7.71 -9.49 0.58
N LEU A 27 -7.78 -8.88 1.75
CA LEU A 27 -9.00 -8.72 2.57
C LEU A 27 -9.75 -10.04 2.85
N GLY A 28 -9.02 -11.15 3.00
CA GLY A 28 -9.56 -12.51 3.01
C GLY A 28 -9.68 -13.05 1.59
N PRO A 29 -10.87 -13.23 1.02
CA PRO A 29 -11.06 -13.98 -0.22
C PRO A 29 -10.65 -13.24 -1.51
N GLY A 30 -10.25 -11.97 -1.43
CA GLY A 30 -9.87 -11.14 -2.58
C GLY A 30 -8.40 -11.24 -2.98
N PHE A 31 -7.80 -12.41 -2.88
CA PHE A 31 -6.39 -12.67 -3.14
C PHE A 31 -5.91 -12.08 -4.46
N ASP A 32 -4.79 -11.33 -4.43
CA ASP A 32 -4.15 -10.62 -5.55
C ASP A 32 -5.12 -9.70 -6.36
N THR A 33 -6.26 -9.31 -5.78
CA THR A 33 -7.31 -8.55 -6.47
C THR A 33 -7.83 -7.36 -5.66
N LEU A 34 -8.10 -7.56 -4.36
CA LEU A 34 -8.70 -6.53 -3.52
C LEU A 34 -7.66 -5.85 -2.64
N GLY A 35 -7.79 -4.53 -2.55
CA GLY A 35 -6.97 -3.72 -1.67
C GLY A 35 -7.75 -2.57 -1.03
N LEU A 36 -7.37 -2.23 0.19
CA LEU A 36 -7.98 -1.17 0.99
C LEU A 36 -6.91 -0.17 1.44
N ALA A 37 -7.11 1.11 1.17
CA ALA A 37 -6.26 2.17 1.67
C ALA A 37 -6.64 2.56 3.10
N LEU A 38 -5.64 2.75 3.97
CA LEU A 38 -5.79 2.97 5.40
C LEU A 38 -5.14 4.30 5.82
N SER A 39 -5.68 4.94 6.87
CA SER A 39 -5.28 6.29 7.33
C SER A 39 -3.98 6.33 8.14
N VAL A 40 -2.96 5.59 7.72
CA VAL A 40 -1.55 5.72 8.14
C VAL A 40 -0.75 6.09 6.90
N TYR A 41 0.19 7.02 7.01
CA TYR A 41 0.81 7.60 5.82
C TYR A 41 2.32 7.72 5.97
N ASP A 42 3.03 7.41 4.90
CA ASP A 42 4.39 7.87 4.72
C ASP A 42 4.40 9.22 4.01
N GLU A 43 5.32 10.08 4.39
CA GLU A 43 5.52 11.41 3.82
C GLU A 43 6.94 11.51 3.24
N LEU A 44 7.05 12.16 2.08
CA LEU A 44 8.29 12.31 1.36
C LEU A 44 8.38 13.71 0.77
N GLU A 45 9.49 14.40 1.02
CA GLU A 45 9.88 15.60 0.29
C GLU A 45 11.03 15.27 -0.66
N VAL A 46 10.94 15.72 -1.90
CA VAL A 46 12.00 15.54 -2.89
C VAL A 46 12.32 16.87 -3.55
N THR A 47 13.60 17.26 -3.48
CA THR A 47 14.14 18.41 -4.17
C THR A 47 15.02 17.94 -5.34
N ALA A 48 14.75 18.44 -6.55
CA ALA A 48 15.64 18.26 -7.68
C ALA A 48 16.84 19.20 -7.53
N LEU A 49 18.06 18.65 -7.60
CA LEU A 49 19.31 19.40 -7.50
C LEU A 49 19.83 19.80 -8.87
N HIS A 50 20.52 20.94 -8.97
CA HIS A 50 21.17 21.37 -10.20
C HIS A 50 22.36 20.47 -10.57
N GLU A 51 23.13 20.06 -9.57
CA GLU A 51 24.29 19.19 -9.73
C GLU A 51 23.90 17.72 -9.54
N PRO A 52 24.58 16.80 -10.24
CA PRO A 52 24.42 15.37 -9.98
C PRO A 52 24.76 15.03 -8.52
N GLY A 53 23.94 14.20 -7.90
CA GLY A 53 24.16 13.78 -6.51
C GLY A 53 22.92 13.13 -5.94
N LEU A 54 23.08 12.45 -4.81
CA LEU A 54 22.00 11.80 -4.10
C LEU A 54 22.20 11.98 -2.60
N GLN A 55 21.23 12.62 -1.96
CA GLN A 55 21.17 12.80 -0.51
C GLN A 55 19.86 12.18 -0.03
N ILE A 56 19.92 11.31 0.98
CA ILE A 56 18.75 10.60 1.50
C ILE A 56 18.74 10.69 3.04
N GLU A 57 17.70 11.30 3.55
CA GLU A 57 17.38 11.37 4.96
C GLU A 57 16.09 10.59 5.20
N VAL A 58 16.10 9.64 6.14
CA VAL A 58 14.90 8.87 6.50
C VAL A 58 14.76 8.85 8.01
N GLN A 59 13.55 9.07 8.46
CA GLN A 59 13.13 9.01 9.87
C GLN A 59 11.97 8.03 10.04
N GLY A 60 11.78 7.51 11.24
CA GLY A 60 10.67 6.62 11.59
C GLY A 60 10.90 5.16 11.23
N ALA A 61 9.86 4.47 10.77
CA ALA A 61 9.89 3.04 10.53
C ALA A 61 10.96 2.62 9.51
N GLY A 62 11.80 1.65 9.86
CA GLY A 62 12.86 1.11 8.99
C GLY A 62 14.00 2.08 8.69
N SER A 63 14.11 3.20 9.39
CA SER A 63 15.16 4.20 9.14
C SER A 63 16.60 3.65 9.26
N GLU A 64 16.81 2.62 10.06
CA GLU A 64 18.11 1.95 10.21
C GLU A 64 18.43 0.97 9.07
N ASP A 65 17.40 0.42 8.41
CA ASP A 65 17.51 -0.71 7.50
C ASP A 65 17.49 -0.32 6.02
N VAL A 66 16.90 0.83 5.67
CA VAL A 66 16.75 1.21 4.26
C VAL A 66 18.05 1.76 3.68
N PRO A 67 18.42 1.39 2.43
CA PRO A 67 19.60 1.91 1.74
C PRO A 67 19.60 3.44 1.63
N ARG A 68 20.80 4.04 1.65
CA ARG A 68 20.99 5.50 1.44
C ARG A 68 21.67 5.81 0.09
N ASP A 69 21.49 4.95 -0.89
CA ASP A 69 22.07 5.03 -2.21
C ASP A 69 21.01 4.82 -3.32
N ALA A 70 21.46 4.64 -4.56
CA ALA A 70 20.58 4.42 -5.72
C ALA A 70 19.71 3.14 -5.63
N SER A 71 20.00 2.24 -4.72
CA SER A 71 19.18 1.04 -4.47
C SER A 71 17.93 1.32 -3.61
N HIS A 72 17.83 2.52 -3.01
CA HIS A 72 16.66 2.95 -2.26
C HIS A 72 15.40 2.87 -3.13
N LEU A 73 14.34 2.21 -2.64
CA LEU A 73 13.17 1.87 -3.47
C LEU A 73 12.48 3.08 -4.09
N VAL A 74 12.36 4.19 -3.35
CA VAL A 74 11.82 5.46 -3.86
C VAL A 74 12.68 5.97 -5.03
N VAL A 75 14.02 5.95 -4.90
CA VAL A 75 14.95 6.40 -5.96
C VAL A 75 14.83 5.52 -7.19
N ARG A 76 14.75 4.20 -7.02
CA ARG A 76 14.53 3.25 -8.11
C ARG A 76 13.21 3.51 -8.83
N ALA A 77 12.13 3.76 -8.10
CA ALA A 77 10.83 4.08 -8.69
C ALA A 77 10.87 5.41 -9.45
N MET A 78 11.54 6.44 -8.92
CA MET A 78 11.75 7.69 -9.63
C MET A 78 12.57 7.49 -10.91
N ALA A 79 13.70 6.77 -10.82
CA ALA A 79 14.55 6.49 -11.98
C ALA A 79 13.78 5.76 -13.08
N TYR A 80 12.98 4.75 -12.70
CA TYR A 80 12.14 4.00 -13.61
C TYR A 80 11.10 4.88 -14.32
N ALA A 81 10.45 5.80 -13.59
CA ALA A 81 9.52 6.76 -14.20
C ALA A 81 10.24 7.70 -15.17
N TYR A 82 11.38 8.27 -14.78
CA TYR A 82 12.15 9.15 -15.65
C TYR A 82 12.58 8.45 -16.94
N GLU A 83 13.06 7.21 -16.86
CA GLU A 83 13.43 6.39 -18.01
C GLU A 83 12.22 6.10 -18.91
N ALA A 84 11.08 5.71 -18.33
CA ALA A 84 9.85 5.41 -19.07
C ALA A 84 9.33 6.59 -19.91
N PHE A 85 9.61 7.82 -19.46
CA PHE A 85 9.24 9.05 -20.18
C PHE A 85 10.41 9.68 -20.95
N GLY A 86 11.52 8.97 -21.14
CA GLY A 86 12.68 9.43 -21.91
C GLY A 86 13.36 10.66 -21.29
N ARG A 87 13.35 10.77 -19.98
CA ARG A 87 13.97 11.86 -19.23
C ARG A 87 15.13 11.35 -18.39
N ARG A 88 16.08 12.24 -18.12
CA ARG A 88 17.23 11.95 -17.24
C ARG A 88 16.87 12.36 -15.81
N LEU A 89 17.07 11.45 -14.86
CA LEU A 89 16.90 11.74 -13.44
C LEU A 89 17.92 12.81 -13.00
N PRO A 90 17.51 13.94 -12.37
CA PRO A 90 18.43 14.94 -11.84
C PRO A 90 19.13 14.45 -10.58
N GLY A 91 20.02 15.25 -10.03
CA GLY A 91 20.43 15.06 -8.64
C GLY A 91 19.24 15.20 -7.70
N LEU A 92 19.22 14.47 -6.59
CA LEU A 92 18.08 14.41 -5.69
C LEU A 92 18.50 14.63 -4.23
N HIS A 93 17.68 15.39 -3.50
CA HIS A 93 17.66 15.38 -2.05
C HIS A 93 16.28 14.89 -1.60
N LEU A 94 16.27 13.75 -0.89
CA LEU A 94 15.07 13.11 -0.35
C LEU A 94 15.04 13.24 1.17
N ARG A 95 13.89 13.63 1.71
CA ARG A 95 13.58 13.58 3.14
C ARG A 95 12.30 12.78 3.33
N ALA A 96 12.41 11.60 3.93
CA ALA A 96 11.29 10.69 4.15
C ALA A 96 10.99 10.55 5.64
N THR A 97 9.69 10.59 5.97
CA THR A 97 9.16 10.27 7.29
C THR A 97 8.25 9.04 7.13
N ASN A 98 8.76 7.89 7.55
CA ASN A 98 8.07 6.62 7.43
C ASN A 98 7.29 6.31 8.71
N VAL A 99 6.01 6.07 8.57
CA VAL A 99 5.10 5.64 9.66
C VAL A 99 4.55 4.24 9.40
N ILE A 100 4.51 3.83 8.14
CA ILE A 100 4.01 2.50 7.75
C ILE A 100 5.04 1.43 8.15
N PRO A 101 4.68 0.46 9.02
CA PRO A 101 5.61 -0.58 9.47
C PRO A 101 6.12 -1.46 8.32
N HIS A 102 7.44 -1.63 8.23
CA HIS A 102 8.07 -2.40 7.17
C HIS A 102 7.93 -3.91 7.40
N GLY A 103 7.64 -4.67 6.33
CA GLY A 103 7.57 -6.14 6.38
C GLY A 103 6.43 -6.68 7.24
N ARG A 104 5.36 -5.89 7.46
CA ARG A 104 4.24 -6.26 8.33
C ARG A 104 2.85 -6.29 7.64
N GLY A 105 2.84 -6.41 6.31
CA GLY A 105 1.57 -6.59 5.57
C GLY A 105 0.72 -5.33 5.47
N LEU A 106 1.32 -4.14 5.59
CA LEU A 106 0.66 -2.84 5.46
C LEU A 106 1.06 -2.08 4.20
N GLY A 107 1.62 -2.77 3.21
CA GLY A 107 1.90 -2.22 1.89
C GLY A 107 3.05 -1.21 1.85
N SER A 108 4.03 -1.27 2.79
CA SER A 108 5.14 -0.30 2.83
C SER A 108 5.99 -0.28 1.56
N SER A 109 6.21 -1.43 0.89
CA SER A 109 6.89 -1.50 -0.41
C SER A 109 6.10 -0.76 -1.49
N GLY A 110 4.81 -1.09 -1.64
CA GLY A 110 3.93 -0.40 -2.58
C GLY A 110 3.82 1.11 -2.31
N ALA A 111 3.79 1.52 -1.03
CA ALA A 111 3.79 2.93 -0.65
C ALA A 111 5.10 3.63 -1.06
N ALA A 112 6.26 2.99 -0.89
CA ALA A 112 7.55 3.53 -1.33
C ALA A 112 7.64 3.66 -2.86
N VAL A 113 7.17 2.64 -3.60
CA VAL A 113 7.08 2.69 -5.07
C VAL A 113 6.17 3.83 -5.53
N VAL A 114 4.97 3.92 -4.97
CA VAL A 114 4.00 4.98 -5.30
C VAL A 114 4.54 6.37 -4.93
N SER A 115 5.25 6.50 -3.80
CA SER A 115 5.89 7.76 -3.40
C SER A 115 6.90 8.23 -4.43
N GLY A 116 7.77 7.32 -4.92
CA GLY A 116 8.75 7.64 -5.95
C GLY A 116 8.11 8.04 -7.28
N LEU A 117 7.08 7.32 -7.72
CA LEU A 117 6.36 7.63 -8.97
C LEU A 117 5.61 8.98 -8.89
N LEU A 118 4.98 9.27 -7.75
CA LEU A 118 4.32 10.56 -7.54
C LEU A 118 5.33 11.71 -7.44
N ALA A 119 6.48 11.50 -6.81
CA ALA A 119 7.56 12.49 -6.79
C ALA A 119 8.07 12.78 -8.22
N ALA A 120 8.30 11.73 -9.01
CA ALA A 120 8.68 11.90 -10.42
C ALA A 120 7.61 12.66 -11.21
N LYS A 121 6.33 12.31 -11.07
CA LYS A 121 5.21 13.06 -11.66
C LYS A 121 5.24 14.53 -11.28
N GLY A 122 5.44 14.83 -9.99
CA GLY A 122 5.48 16.21 -9.50
C GLY A 122 6.67 17.00 -10.06
N LEU A 123 7.86 16.41 -10.09
CA LEU A 123 9.06 17.06 -10.63
C LEU A 123 9.00 17.25 -12.15
N LEU A 124 8.35 16.35 -12.90
CA LEU A 124 8.17 16.43 -14.35
C LEU A 124 6.95 17.24 -14.78
N ALA A 125 6.16 17.77 -13.83
CA ALA A 125 4.94 18.53 -14.15
C ALA A 125 5.27 19.78 -14.99
N GLY A 126 4.54 19.94 -16.10
CA GLY A 126 4.80 20.98 -17.11
C GLY A 126 5.72 20.55 -18.25
N ASP A 127 6.47 19.46 -18.09
CA ASP A 127 7.30 18.86 -19.14
C ASP A 127 6.69 17.55 -19.69
N VAL A 128 6.11 16.74 -18.79
CA VAL A 128 5.45 15.47 -19.16
C VAL A 128 4.13 15.36 -18.40
N GLU A 129 3.07 14.96 -19.10
CA GLU A 129 1.79 14.63 -18.49
C GLU A 129 1.78 13.13 -18.11
N ILE A 130 1.74 12.84 -16.80
CA ILE A 130 1.73 11.48 -16.26
C ILE A 130 0.34 11.23 -15.67
N GLY A 131 -0.44 10.36 -16.32
CA GLY A 131 -1.80 10.01 -15.91
C GLY A 131 -1.85 8.94 -14.80
N GLY A 132 -3.05 8.70 -14.26
CA GLY A 132 -3.26 7.64 -13.28
C GLY A 132 -3.00 6.23 -13.84
N ALA A 133 -3.32 6.00 -15.12
CA ALA A 133 -3.05 4.73 -15.80
C ALA A 133 -1.55 4.47 -15.94
N ASP A 134 -0.75 5.50 -16.27
CA ASP A 134 0.71 5.37 -16.33
C ASP A 134 1.29 5.03 -14.96
N LEU A 135 0.85 5.73 -13.92
CA LEU A 135 1.30 5.46 -12.55
C LEU A 135 0.96 4.04 -12.11
N LEU A 136 -0.26 3.55 -12.39
CA LEU A 136 -0.65 2.18 -12.04
C LEU A 136 0.18 1.15 -12.80
N ARG A 137 0.43 1.37 -14.09
CA ARG A 137 1.26 0.50 -14.92
C ARG A 137 2.68 0.40 -14.36
N LEU A 138 3.35 1.56 -14.18
CA LEU A 138 4.71 1.61 -13.66
C LEU A 138 4.82 1.01 -12.25
N ALA A 139 3.83 1.30 -11.37
CA ALA A 139 3.80 0.76 -10.02
C ALA A 139 3.63 -0.77 -10.02
N THR A 140 2.77 -1.29 -10.90
CA THR A 140 2.54 -2.73 -11.01
C THR A 140 3.75 -3.46 -11.58
N GLU A 141 4.45 -2.87 -12.56
CA GLU A 141 5.69 -3.42 -13.13
C GLU A 141 6.80 -3.54 -12.07
N LEU A 142 6.89 -2.57 -11.14
CA LEU A 142 7.88 -2.56 -10.06
C LEU A 142 7.53 -3.49 -8.89
N GLU A 143 6.24 -3.59 -8.53
CA GLU A 143 5.78 -4.39 -7.38
C GLU A 143 5.41 -5.83 -7.78
N GLY A 144 5.07 -6.06 -9.05
CA GLY A 144 4.68 -7.35 -9.60
C GLY A 144 3.18 -7.64 -9.55
N HIS A 145 2.40 -6.88 -8.79
CA HIS A 145 0.94 -7.03 -8.65
C HIS A 145 0.27 -5.71 -8.25
N PRO A 146 -0.99 -5.47 -8.67
CA PRO A 146 -1.65 -4.18 -8.50
C PRO A 146 -2.38 -3.99 -7.16
N ASP A 147 -2.61 -5.03 -6.38
CA ASP A 147 -3.52 -5.06 -5.22
C ASP A 147 -3.13 -4.15 -4.05
N ASN A 148 -1.83 -3.83 -3.90
CA ASN A 148 -1.32 -2.84 -2.94
C ASN A 148 -1.15 -1.46 -3.57
N VAL A 149 -0.62 -1.38 -4.79
CA VAL A 149 -0.32 -0.09 -5.42
C VAL A 149 -1.58 0.64 -5.89
N ALA A 150 -2.64 -0.09 -6.28
CA ALA A 150 -3.90 0.54 -6.68
C ALA A 150 -4.56 1.30 -5.51
N PRO A 151 -4.79 0.72 -4.31
CA PRO A 151 -5.32 1.49 -3.19
C PRO A 151 -4.35 2.58 -2.71
N ALA A 152 -3.03 2.35 -2.77
CA ALA A 152 -2.04 3.38 -2.43
C ALA A 152 -2.14 4.60 -3.36
N LEU A 153 -2.36 4.40 -4.67
CA LEU A 153 -2.52 5.47 -5.66
C LEU A 153 -3.86 6.16 -5.57
N PHE A 154 -4.95 5.40 -5.47
CA PHE A 154 -6.30 5.93 -5.70
C PHE A 154 -7.16 6.04 -4.45
N GLY A 155 -6.77 5.39 -3.36
CA GLY A 155 -7.56 5.34 -2.11
C GLY A 155 -8.81 4.47 -2.20
N GLY A 156 -9.51 4.31 -1.09
CA GLY A 156 -10.73 3.54 -0.97
C GLY A 156 -10.50 2.03 -0.98
N LEU A 157 -11.56 1.29 -1.28
CA LEU A 157 -11.51 -0.11 -1.66
C LEU A 157 -11.24 -0.18 -3.17
N THR A 158 -10.25 -0.96 -3.59
CA THR A 158 -9.96 -1.15 -5.01
C THR A 158 -10.11 -2.60 -5.41
N ILE A 159 -10.75 -2.82 -6.56
CA ILE A 159 -10.64 -4.06 -7.32
C ILE A 159 -9.56 -3.82 -8.37
N ALA A 160 -8.51 -4.60 -8.40
CA ALA A 160 -7.45 -4.50 -9.39
C ALA A 160 -7.30 -5.81 -10.16
N TRP A 161 -7.01 -5.72 -11.43
CA TRP A 161 -6.84 -6.90 -12.30
C TRP A 161 -5.91 -6.61 -13.46
N MET A 162 -5.37 -7.66 -14.06
CA MET A 162 -4.57 -7.56 -15.29
C MET A 162 -5.46 -7.78 -16.52
N SER A 163 -5.30 -6.94 -17.54
CA SER A 163 -5.91 -7.10 -18.86
C SER A 163 -4.83 -7.17 -19.94
N GLU A 164 -5.22 -7.36 -21.20
CA GLU A 164 -4.30 -7.30 -22.35
C GLU A 164 -3.64 -5.90 -22.49
N ASP A 165 -4.35 -4.85 -22.06
CA ASP A 165 -3.87 -3.47 -22.06
C ASP A 165 -3.06 -3.09 -20.80
N GLY A 166 -2.78 -4.06 -19.93
CA GLY A 166 -2.05 -3.86 -18.66
C GLY A 166 -2.96 -3.83 -17.43
N PRO A 167 -2.45 -3.34 -16.28
CA PRO A 167 -3.20 -3.33 -15.03
C PRO A 167 -4.36 -2.33 -15.08
N GLN A 168 -5.49 -2.79 -14.58
CA GLN A 168 -6.72 -2.02 -14.47
C GLN A 168 -7.17 -1.95 -13.01
N HIS A 169 -7.97 -0.96 -12.67
CA HIS A 169 -8.57 -0.86 -11.35
C HIS A 169 -9.98 -0.28 -11.39
N LYS A 170 -10.74 -0.62 -10.36
CA LYS A 170 -12.01 0.04 -10.02
C LYS A 170 -11.99 0.43 -8.56
N LYS A 171 -12.06 1.72 -8.30
CA LYS A 171 -12.23 2.26 -6.95
C LYS A 171 -13.71 2.19 -6.55
N LEU A 172 -13.95 1.76 -5.32
CA LEU A 172 -15.27 1.65 -4.71
C LEU A 172 -15.33 2.47 -3.42
N LEU A 173 -16.50 3.00 -3.11
CA LEU A 173 -16.75 3.68 -1.85
C LEU A 173 -17.13 2.66 -0.79
N VAL A 174 -16.43 2.71 0.33
CA VAL A 174 -16.70 1.85 1.49
C VAL A 174 -17.85 2.43 2.32
N HIS A 175 -18.75 1.57 2.77
CA HIS A 175 -19.83 1.96 3.68
C HIS A 175 -19.25 2.58 4.96
N ARG A 176 -19.82 3.69 5.41
CA ARG A 176 -19.35 4.45 6.59
C ARG A 176 -19.35 3.65 7.91
N GLY A 177 -20.10 2.56 7.98
CA GLY A 177 -20.13 1.64 9.10
C GLY A 177 -18.88 0.76 9.20
N VAL A 178 -18.16 0.55 8.09
CA VAL A 178 -16.93 -0.26 8.10
C VAL A 178 -15.81 0.50 8.81
N SER A 179 -15.35 -0.07 9.90
CA SER A 179 -14.35 0.54 10.80
C SER A 179 -13.11 -0.36 10.91
N PRO A 180 -12.02 -0.10 10.16
CA PRO A 180 -10.82 -0.91 10.19
C PRO A 180 -10.07 -0.80 11.53
N LEU A 181 -9.56 -1.94 12.01
CA LEU A 181 -8.61 -2.06 13.10
C LEU A 181 -7.48 -2.98 12.63
N VAL A 182 -6.24 -2.57 12.81
CA VAL A 182 -5.08 -3.39 12.47
C VAL A 182 -4.30 -3.72 13.75
N PHE A 183 -3.97 -4.99 13.91
CA PHE A 183 -3.04 -5.46 14.91
C PHE A 183 -1.69 -5.72 14.24
N VAL A 184 -0.65 -5.03 14.70
CA VAL A 184 0.72 -5.12 14.17
C VAL A 184 1.59 -5.83 15.21
N PRO A 185 2.23 -6.97 14.87
CA PRO A 185 3.16 -7.64 15.78
C PRO A 185 4.55 -7.04 15.71
N ASP A 186 5.44 -7.45 16.58
CA ASP A 186 6.85 -7.05 16.59
C ASP A 186 7.74 -7.86 15.61
N PHE A 187 7.25 -9.01 15.10
CA PHE A 187 7.96 -9.82 14.10
C PHE A 187 7.56 -9.50 12.66
N GLN A 188 8.40 -9.91 11.71
CA GLN A 188 8.22 -9.69 10.28
C GLN A 188 8.09 -11.02 9.53
N VAL A 189 7.37 -10.97 8.40
CA VAL A 189 7.31 -12.07 7.43
C VAL A 189 7.58 -11.50 6.03
N SER A 190 8.52 -12.10 5.30
CA SER A 190 8.79 -11.65 3.94
C SER A 190 7.66 -12.06 2.99
N THR A 191 7.29 -11.16 2.07
CA THR A 191 6.28 -11.43 1.04
C THR A 191 6.68 -12.62 0.16
N SER A 192 7.98 -12.78 -0.14
CA SER A 192 8.49 -13.90 -0.91
C SER A 192 8.27 -15.24 -0.22
N LEU A 193 8.52 -15.32 1.11
CA LEU A 193 8.21 -16.51 1.89
C LEU A 193 6.71 -16.81 1.89
N ALA A 194 5.87 -15.79 2.18
CA ALA A 194 4.43 -15.97 2.19
C ALA A 194 3.88 -16.45 0.83
N ARG A 195 4.46 -15.98 -0.30
CA ARG A 195 4.11 -16.44 -1.64
C ARG A 195 4.60 -17.87 -1.94
N SER A 196 5.79 -18.24 -1.49
CA SER A 196 6.34 -19.59 -1.74
C SER A 196 5.55 -20.71 -1.07
N LEU A 197 4.74 -20.40 -0.07
CA LEU A 197 3.86 -21.35 0.62
C LEU A 197 2.53 -21.58 -0.11
N GLN A 198 2.25 -20.83 -1.17
CA GLN A 198 1.00 -20.99 -1.92
C GLN A 198 1.06 -22.24 -2.79
N PRO A 199 0.00 -23.07 -2.80
CA PRO A 199 -0.08 -24.21 -3.68
C PRO A 199 -0.30 -23.78 -5.14
N LEU A 200 0.24 -24.54 -6.09
CA LEU A 200 0.00 -24.30 -7.51
C LEU A 200 -1.44 -24.65 -7.94
N GLN A 201 -2.14 -25.44 -7.15
CA GLN A 201 -3.52 -25.88 -7.42
C GLN A 201 -4.30 -25.94 -6.10
N VAL A 202 -5.58 -25.61 -6.19
CA VAL A 202 -6.53 -25.72 -5.07
C VAL A 202 -7.72 -26.59 -5.48
N PRO A 203 -8.41 -27.25 -4.52
CA PRO A 203 -9.66 -27.96 -4.80
C PRO A 203 -10.68 -27.05 -5.47
N ARG A 204 -11.43 -27.59 -6.46
CA ARG A 204 -12.47 -26.82 -7.15
C ARG A 204 -13.52 -26.26 -6.19
N GLU A 205 -13.86 -26.99 -5.15
CA GLU A 205 -14.81 -26.56 -4.13
C GLU A 205 -14.33 -25.33 -3.37
N ASP A 206 -13.04 -25.26 -3.04
CA ASP A 206 -12.42 -24.10 -2.38
C ASP A 206 -12.36 -22.89 -3.31
N ALA A 207 -12.08 -23.09 -4.60
CA ALA A 207 -12.14 -22.03 -5.60
C ALA A 207 -13.57 -21.45 -5.73
N VAL A 208 -14.60 -22.31 -5.81
CA VAL A 208 -16.01 -21.89 -5.88
C VAL A 208 -16.43 -21.17 -4.59
N PHE A 209 -15.99 -21.68 -3.43
CA PHE A 209 -16.21 -21.01 -2.14
C PHE A 209 -15.64 -19.60 -2.17
N ASN A 210 -14.39 -19.44 -2.57
CA ASN A 210 -13.70 -18.14 -2.58
C ASN A 210 -14.33 -17.15 -3.57
N VAL A 211 -14.79 -17.60 -4.74
CA VAL A 211 -15.55 -16.75 -5.68
C VAL A 211 -16.81 -16.18 -5.01
N SER A 212 -17.55 -17.02 -4.27
CA SER A 212 -18.76 -16.56 -3.56
C SER A 212 -18.44 -15.55 -2.46
N ARG A 213 -17.35 -15.76 -1.72
CA ARG A 213 -16.90 -14.85 -0.64
C ARG A 213 -16.37 -13.53 -1.19
N SER A 214 -15.60 -13.55 -2.27
CA SER A 214 -15.11 -12.33 -2.94
C SER A 214 -16.25 -11.45 -3.44
N ALA A 215 -17.28 -12.06 -4.05
CA ALA A 215 -18.47 -11.34 -4.49
C ALA A 215 -19.26 -10.76 -3.29
N LEU A 216 -19.44 -11.56 -2.22
CA LEU A 216 -20.12 -11.13 -1.01
C LEU A 216 -19.37 -9.99 -0.31
N LEU A 217 -18.02 -10.01 -0.32
CA LEU A 217 -17.20 -9.00 0.32
C LEU A 217 -17.41 -7.61 -0.31
N ILE A 218 -17.59 -7.53 -1.63
CA ILE A 218 -17.91 -6.25 -2.27
C ILE A 218 -19.25 -5.71 -1.76
N ALA A 219 -20.28 -6.55 -1.67
CA ALA A 219 -21.57 -6.13 -1.12
C ALA A 219 -21.48 -5.74 0.37
N ALA A 220 -20.76 -6.52 1.17
CA ALA A 220 -20.54 -6.25 2.59
C ALA A 220 -19.82 -4.92 2.81
N MET A 221 -18.74 -4.67 2.08
CA MET A 221 -17.94 -3.44 2.20
C MET A 221 -18.70 -2.18 1.73
N MET A 222 -19.62 -2.31 0.79
CA MET A 222 -20.31 -1.16 0.20
C MET A 222 -21.69 -0.88 0.82
N GLN A 223 -22.42 -1.91 1.26
CA GLN A 223 -23.85 -1.79 1.58
C GLN A 223 -24.27 -2.52 2.84
N SER A 224 -23.66 -3.67 3.19
CA SER A 224 -24.15 -4.62 4.19
C SER A 224 -23.04 -5.05 5.14
N PRO A 225 -22.52 -4.14 6.01
CA PRO A 225 -21.41 -4.45 6.91
C PRO A 225 -21.67 -5.63 7.85
N GLU A 226 -22.92 -5.95 8.14
CA GLU A 226 -23.33 -7.11 8.94
C GLU A 226 -22.92 -8.46 8.33
N LEU A 227 -22.60 -8.48 7.04
CA LEU A 227 -22.14 -9.67 6.32
C LEU A 227 -20.61 -9.85 6.33
N LEU A 228 -19.84 -8.92 6.89
CA LEU A 228 -18.39 -8.92 6.86
C LEU A 228 -17.75 -10.20 7.41
N LEU A 229 -18.30 -10.77 8.48
CA LEU A 229 -17.76 -12.02 9.07
C LEU A 229 -17.79 -13.18 8.06
N ALA A 230 -18.91 -13.41 7.41
CA ALA A 230 -19.03 -14.45 6.39
C ALA A 230 -18.27 -14.08 5.09
N ALA A 231 -18.30 -12.79 4.71
CA ALA A 231 -17.69 -12.31 3.48
C ALA A 231 -16.16 -12.37 3.48
N THR A 232 -15.53 -12.35 4.65
CA THR A 232 -14.06 -12.38 4.81
C THR A 232 -13.49 -13.78 5.00
N GLU A 233 -14.29 -14.83 4.84
CA GLU A 233 -13.79 -16.20 4.83
C GLU A 233 -12.93 -16.47 3.59
N ASP A 234 -11.84 -17.21 3.77
CA ASP A 234 -10.88 -17.51 2.70
C ASP A 234 -10.44 -18.98 2.76
N LYS A 235 -10.28 -19.56 1.59
CA LYS A 235 -9.75 -20.91 1.40
C LYS A 235 -8.63 -20.97 0.35
N LEU A 236 -8.14 -19.81 -0.11
CA LEU A 236 -7.11 -19.78 -1.15
C LEU A 236 -5.71 -19.51 -0.63
N HIS A 237 -5.57 -18.73 0.46
CA HIS A 237 -4.21 -18.29 0.80
C HIS A 237 -3.85 -18.25 2.30
N GLN A 238 -4.75 -17.89 3.21
CA GLN A 238 -4.38 -17.63 4.60
C GLN A 238 -3.88 -18.89 5.32
N ASP A 239 -4.62 -19.99 5.21
CA ASP A 239 -4.27 -21.26 5.89
C ASP A 239 -2.97 -21.86 5.34
N TYR A 240 -2.66 -21.70 4.06
CA TYR A 240 -1.40 -22.16 3.49
C TYR A 240 -0.19 -21.42 4.03
N ARG A 241 -0.36 -20.18 4.50
CA ARG A 241 0.69 -19.35 5.12
C ARG A 241 0.83 -19.55 6.63
N ALA A 242 -0.04 -20.36 7.24
CA ALA A 242 -0.11 -20.53 8.70
C ALA A 242 1.24 -20.90 9.32
N GLY A 243 2.03 -21.75 8.65
CA GLY A 243 3.35 -22.17 9.13
C GLY A 243 4.39 -21.05 9.23
N ALA A 244 4.24 -19.96 8.46
CA ALA A 244 5.16 -18.81 8.51
C ALA A 244 4.78 -17.77 9.58
N MET A 245 3.56 -17.79 10.07
CA MET A 245 3.05 -16.80 11.02
C MET A 245 2.02 -17.40 12.01
N PRO A 246 2.39 -18.41 12.80
CA PRO A 246 1.45 -19.09 13.69
C PRO A 246 0.68 -18.15 14.60
N PRO A 247 1.30 -17.14 15.28
CA PRO A 247 0.56 -16.22 16.16
C PRO A 247 -0.50 -15.41 15.41
N THR A 248 -0.24 -15.04 14.14
CA THR A 248 -1.19 -14.32 13.30
C THR A 248 -2.45 -15.15 13.03
N ILE A 249 -2.27 -16.41 12.63
CA ILE A 249 -3.40 -17.30 12.32
C ILE A 249 -4.18 -17.64 13.58
N GLU A 250 -3.50 -17.79 14.71
CA GLU A 250 -4.13 -18.00 16.01
C GLU A 250 -5.00 -16.79 16.40
N LEU A 251 -4.48 -15.58 16.24
CA LEU A 251 -5.24 -14.36 16.50
C LEU A 251 -6.46 -14.23 15.54
N VAL A 252 -6.28 -14.51 14.25
CA VAL A 252 -7.39 -14.50 13.28
C VAL A 252 -8.49 -15.48 13.71
N ARG A 253 -8.15 -16.73 14.05
CA ARG A 253 -9.11 -17.74 14.48
C ARG A 253 -9.83 -17.30 15.75
N MET A 254 -9.11 -16.88 16.76
CA MET A 254 -9.64 -16.43 18.05
C MET A 254 -10.65 -15.28 17.88
N LEU A 255 -10.32 -14.28 17.05
CA LEU A 255 -11.21 -13.16 16.76
C LEU A 255 -12.45 -13.61 15.96
N ARG A 256 -12.29 -14.49 14.96
CA ARG A 256 -13.41 -15.00 14.16
C ARG A 256 -14.39 -15.84 14.99
N GLU A 257 -13.90 -16.68 15.92
CA GLU A 257 -14.73 -17.42 16.87
C GLU A 257 -15.58 -16.50 17.77
N ARG A 258 -15.12 -15.26 17.99
CA ARG A 258 -15.84 -14.20 18.73
C ARG A 258 -16.68 -13.29 17.84
N GLY A 259 -16.83 -13.63 16.57
CA GLY A 259 -17.70 -12.94 15.62
C GLY A 259 -17.10 -11.68 15.00
N PHE A 260 -15.76 -11.53 14.98
CA PHE A 260 -15.08 -10.44 14.29
C PHE A 260 -14.59 -10.87 12.90
N ALA A 261 -14.80 -10.01 11.91
CA ALA A 261 -14.29 -10.22 10.54
C ALA A 261 -12.79 -9.95 10.49
N ALA A 262 -12.00 -10.87 11.04
CA ALA A 262 -10.55 -10.82 11.10
C ALA A 262 -9.92 -11.59 9.94
N VAL A 263 -8.90 -11.00 9.30
CA VAL A 263 -8.13 -11.57 8.18
C VAL A 263 -6.66 -11.19 8.31
N VAL A 264 -5.80 -11.94 7.63
CA VAL A 264 -4.40 -11.54 7.45
C VAL A 264 -4.34 -10.30 6.55
N SER A 265 -3.62 -9.26 6.95
CA SER A 265 -3.39 -8.07 6.16
C SER A 265 -2.30 -8.32 5.10
N GLY A 266 -2.65 -8.28 3.83
CA GLY A 266 -1.72 -8.51 2.72
C GLY A 266 -1.01 -9.86 2.81
N ALA A 267 0.34 -9.85 2.87
CA ALA A 267 1.15 -11.04 3.09
C ALA A 267 1.30 -11.42 4.58
N GLY A 268 0.77 -10.60 5.47
CA GLY A 268 0.99 -10.70 6.92
C GLY A 268 2.29 -10.03 7.38
N PRO A 269 2.65 -10.14 8.65
CA PRO A 269 1.96 -10.88 9.71
C PRO A 269 0.85 -10.09 10.43
N SER A 270 0.55 -8.84 10.08
CA SER A 270 -0.52 -8.06 10.70
C SER A 270 -1.90 -8.69 10.45
N VAL A 271 -2.81 -8.45 11.39
CA VAL A 271 -4.22 -8.84 11.29
C VAL A 271 -5.08 -7.60 11.07
N LEU A 272 -5.90 -7.62 10.03
CA LEU A 272 -6.93 -6.62 9.79
C LEU A 272 -8.27 -7.13 10.32
N VAL A 273 -8.95 -6.32 11.11
CA VAL A 273 -10.35 -6.52 11.50
C VAL A 273 -11.21 -5.48 10.77
N LEU A 274 -12.15 -5.93 9.98
CA LEU A 274 -13.18 -5.09 9.38
C LEU A 274 -14.40 -5.09 10.30
N ALA A 275 -14.44 -4.14 11.23
CA ALA A 275 -15.52 -4.07 12.22
C ALA A 275 -16.76 -3.36 11.65
N ASP A 276 -17.93 -3.87 11.98
CA ASP A 276 -19.22 -3.20 11.76
C ASP A 276 -19.45 -2.16 12.86
N GLY A 277 -18.87 -0.98 12.66
CA GLY A 277 -18.95 0.16 13.54
C GLY A 277 -17.78 0.33 14.52
N PRO A 278 -17.59 1.56 15.02
CA PRO A 278 -16.44 1.92 15.85
C PRO A 278 -16.43 1.25 17.22
N GLY A 279 -17.58 0.90 17.79
CA GLY A 279 -17.66 0.19 19.07
C GLY A 279 -17.11 -1.22 19.00
N ARG A 280 -17.40 -1.93 17.91
CA ARG A 280 -16.92 -3.31 17.71
C ARG A 280 -15.38 -3.38 17.59
N ARG A 281 -14.72 -2.41 17.00
CA ARG A 281 -13.25 -2.41 16.96
C ARG A 281 -12.59 -2.15 18.31
N VAL A 282 -13.23 -1.34 19.18
CA VAL A 282 -12.78 -1.13 20.57
C VAL A 282 -12.90 -2.41 21.36
N GLU A 283 -14.01 -3.13 21.20
CA GLU A 283 -14.25 -4.45 21.81
C GLU A 283 -13.17 -5.47 21.37
N ALA A 284 -12.88 -5.53 20.06
CA ALA A 284 -11.85 -6.42 19.54
C ALA A 284 -10.46 -6.10 20.13
N ALA A 285 -10.10 -4.82 20.22
CA ALA A 285 -8.82 -4.40 20.81
C ALA A 285 -8.70 -4.81 22.29
N ALA A 286 -9.75 -4.58 23.08
CA ALA A 286 -9.77 -4.96 24.50
C ALA A 286 -9.68 -6.49 24.71
N ILE A 287 -10.29 -7.29 23.84
CA ILE A 287 -10.17 -8.74 23.87
C ILE A 287 -8.72 -9.16 23.63
N VAL A 288 -8.07 -8.66 22.58
CA VAL A 288 -6.69 -9.03 22.24
C VAL A 288 -5.74 -8.66 23.36
N ASP A 289 -5.87 -7.46 23.92
CA ASP A 289 -5.05 -6.99 25.05
C ASP A 289 -5.19 -7.91 26.29
N SER A 290 -6.37 -8.50 26.50
CA SER A 290 -6.66 -9.33 27.68
C SER A 290 -6.25 -10.79 27.55
N VAL A 291 -6.11 -11.36 26.32
CA VAL A 291 -5.96 -12.81 26.13
C VAL A 291 -4.78 -13.22 25.28
N SER A 292 -4.10 -12.30 24.59
CA SER A 292 -2.98 -12.66 23.72
C SER A 292 -1.66 -12.62 24.46
N ASP A 293 -0.88 -13.71 24.36
CA ASP A 293 0.49 -13.75 24.87
C ASP A 293 1.48 -13.04 23.92
N THR A 294 1.12 -12.89 22.65
CA THR A 294 1.91 -12.14 21.66
C THR A 294 1.58 -10.65 21.80
N PRO A 295 2.57 -9.76 21.89
CA PRO A 295 2.34 -8.32 21.91
C PRO A 295 1.84 -7.85 20.53
N TRP A 296 0.69 -7.17 20.52
CA TRP A 296 0.07 -6.60 19.33
C TRP A 296 -0.14 -5.11 19.54
N GLU A 297 0.37 -4.30 18.63
CA GLU A 297 0.05 -2.88 18.59
C GLU A 297 -1.28 -2.67 17.83
N ALA A 298 -2.30 -2.13 18.49
CA ALA A 298 -3.62 -1.94 17.92
C ALA A 298 -3.77 -0.54 17.30
N HIS A 299 -3.99 -0.47 15.99
CA HIS A 299 -4.20 0.78 15.26
C HIS A 299 -5.66 0.90 14.81
N MET A 300 -6.41 1.81 15.42
CA MET A 300 -7.78 2.15 15.02
C MET A 300 -7.75 3.12 13.85
N LEU A 301 -7.98 2.62 12.64
CA LEU A 301 -7.81 3.37 11.41
C LEU A 301 -9.14 3.76 10.77
N ALA A 302 -9.06 4.65 9.79
CA ALA A 302 -10.13 4.94 8.83
C ALA A 302 -9.71 4.45 7.44
N VAL A 303 -10.68 4.32 6.55
CA VAL A 303 -10.40 4.11 5.13
C VAL A 303 -9.93 5.45 4.54
N ASP A 304 -8.73 5.48 3.95
CA ASP A 304 -8.30 6.63 3.17
C ASP A 304 -9.05 6.66 1.84
N VAL A 305 -9.72 7.76 1.54
CA VAL A 305 -10.52 7.90 0.32
C VAL A 305 -9.81 8.64 -0.81
N LYS A 306 -8.61 9.16 -0.56
CA LYS A 306 -7.89 10.00 -1.53
C LYS A 306 -6.81 9.23 -2.29
N GLY A 307 -6.07 8.38 -1.59
CA GLY A 307 -4.84 7.78 -2.09
C GLY A 307 -3.65 8.73 -2.03
N GLY A 308 -2.60 8.37 -2.75
CA GLY A 308 -1.37 9.12 -2.82
C GLY A 308 -1.56 10.51 -3.43
N THR A 309 -0.90 11.50 -2.84
CA THR A 309 -0.95 12.90 -3.30
C THR A 309 0.45 13.45 -3.50
N VAL A 310 0.59 14.35 -4.47
CA VAL A 310 1.81 15.14 -4.68
C VAL A 310 1.45 16.62 -4.81
N ARG A 311 2.26 17.48 -4.19
CA ARG A 311 2.12 18.94 -4.24
C ARG A 311 3.47 19.56 -4.55
N ASP A 312 3.49 20.57 -5.40
CA ASP A 312 4.64 21.46 -5.56
C ASP A 312 4.74 22.36 -4.32
N ILE A 313 5.89 22.35 -3.67
CA ILE A 313 6.20 23.17 -2.49
C ILE A 313 7.45 24.01 -2.72
N THR A 314 7.82 24.23 -3.99
CA THR A 314 8.95 25.08 -4.37
C THR A 314 8.77 26.47 -3.77
N GLU A 315 9.77 26.98 -3.03
CA GLU A 315 9.71 28.31 -2.45
C GLU A 315 9.52 29.37 -3.56
N GLY A 316 8.44 30.14 -3.47
CA GLY A 316 8.06 31.16 -4.46
C GLY A 316 6.91 30.78 -5.39
N SER A 317 6.35 29.59 -5.29
CA SER A 317 5.12 29.21 -5.99
C SER A 317 3.88 29.66 -5.19
N THR A 318 3.45 30.90 -5.34
CA THR A 318 2.17 31.47 -4.85
C THR A 318 1.29 31.86 -6.00
#